data_4c247ef52b3a592565d1ba523feceb7f
#
_entry.id   4c247ef52b3a592565d1ba523feceb7f
#
_cell.length_a   1.000
_cell.length_b   1.000
_cell.length_c   1.000
_cell.angle_alpha   90.00
_cell.angle_beta   90.00
_cell.angle_gamma   90.00
#
_symmetry.space_group_name_H-M   'P 1'
#
loop_
_entity.id
_entity.type
_entity.pdbx_description
1 polymer ?
#
loop_
_entity_poly.entity_id
_entity_poly.type
_entity_poly.pdbx_seq_one_letter_code
_entity_poly.pdbx_strand_id
1 'polypeptide(L)'
;MSAEFVHLHVHSEYSLIDSTIRVGDLVAACASAGMPAVALTDQSNLFALVKFYKAAESAGIKPIAGCDLWVADHEGRAQPHRLTVLCQNRDGYLNLSRLLSRAYAEGRHGDLAIVDLDWLDSASAGLIALAGRESEIGRLILGGRDDYARARADRMRARFPDRFYLEATRTHRPNEDVFLEGALALAETLDLPIVASNDVRFLSRDDFEAHEARVCIHAGRVLADPKRPREYSADQYLKTPDQMATLWSDLPELVENSVELAKRCNLELSFGTYFLPAFPVPSEHTLDSFIRTSAREGLEDRHLHLHDAAA
;
A
#
# COMPACT_ATOMS: atom_id res chain seq x y z
N MET A 1 -32.09 2.29 -3.06
CA MET A 1 -30.96 1.50 -2.50
C MET A 1 -29.80 2.46 -2.45
N SER A 2 -29.10 2.59 -1.30
CA SER A 2 -27.87 3.39 -1.25
C SER A 2 -26.84 2.76 -2.17
N ALA A 3 -26.02 3.56 -2.84
CA ALA A 3 -24.92 3.06 -3.63
C ALA A 3 -23.94 2.29 -2.74
N GLU A 4 -23.39 1.20 -3.23
CA GLU A 4 -22.32 0.47 -2.55
C GLU A 4 -21.00 0.79 -3.23
N PHE A 5 -19.99 1.14 -2.43
CA PHE A 5 -18.64 1.39 -2.89
C PHE A 5 -17.64 1.08 -1.77
N VAL A 6 -16.45 0.62 -2.14
CA VAL A 6 -15.34 0.36 -1.21
C VAL A 6 -14.10 1.10 -1.68
N HIS A 7 -13.54 1.95 -0.83
CA HIS A 7 -12.22 2.54 -1.10
C HIS A 7 -11.13 1.49 -0.98
N LEU A 8 -10.43 1.23 -2.08
CA LEU A 8 -9.38 0.21 -2.19
C LEU A 8 -7.97 0.79 -2.17
N HIS A 9 -7.83 2.13 -2.26
CA HIS A 9 -6.56 2.83 -2.25
C HIS A 9 -6.66 4.03 -1.30
N VAL A 10 -6.16 3.84 -0.08
CA VAL A 10 -6.22 4.83 1.00
C VAL A 10 -4.89 4.84 1.74
N HIS A 11 -4.30 6.01 1.89
CA HIS A 11 -3.12 6.22 2.73
C HIS A 11 -3.52 6.83 4.07
N SER A 12 -2.83 6.42 5.14
CA SER A 12 -2.96 7.01 6.46
C SER A 12 -1.72 7.82 6.87
N GLU A 13 -1.76 8.36 8.09
CA GLU A 13 -0.61 9.02 8.73
C GLU A 13 0.68 8.16 8.74
N TYR A 14 0.54 6.83 8.58
CA TYR A 14 1.65 5.88 8.56
C TYR A 14 2.35 5.78 7.19
N SER A 15 1.79 6.37 6.13
CA SER A 15 2.53 6.62 4.88
C SER A 15 3.60 7.70 5.06
N LEU A 16 3.54 8.46 6.15
CA LEU A 16 4.47 9.50 6.63
C LEU A 16 4.56 10.74 5.73
N ILE A 17 4.50 10.57 4.43
CA ILE A 17 4.79 11.60 3.42
C ILE A 17 3.51 12.31 2.96
N ASP A 18 2.50 11.56 2.58
CA ASP A 18 1.44 12.02 1.69
C ASP A 18 0.01 11.72 2.18
N SER A 19 -0.18 11.60 3.49
CA SER A 19 -1.52 11.51 4.06
C SER A 19 -1.59 12.12 5.46
N THR A 20 -2.73 12.73 5.77
CA THR A 20 -3.04 13.29 7.09
C THR A 20 -4.06 12.44 7.85
N ILE A 21 -4.53 11.35 7.28
CA ILE A 21 -5.61 10.53 7.83
C ILE A 21 -5.15 9.75 9.06
N ARG A 22 -5.81 9.96 10.19
CA ARG A 22 -5.66 9.08 11.37
C ARG A 22 -6.52 7.84 11.21
N VAL A 23 -5.96 6.70 11.56
CA VAL A 23 -6.64 5.39 11.40
C VAL A 23 -8.01 5.33 12.07
N GLY A 24 -8.15 5.86 13.29
CA GLY A 24 -9.43 5.88 13.99
C GLY A 24 -10.48 6.74 13.27
N ASP A 25 -10.06 7.90 12.76
CA ASP A 25 -10.94 8.83 12.07
C ASP A 25 -11.39 8.27 10.70
N LEU A 26 -10.49 7.55 10.00
CA LEU A 26 -10.83 6.83 8.76
C LEU A 26 -11.97 5.83 9.00
N VAL A 27 -11.81 4.97 10.00
CA VAL A 27 -12.80 3.94 10.31
C VAL A 27 -14.13 4.56 10.72
N ALA A 28 -14.10 5.61 11.55
CA ALA A 28 -15.32 6.32 11.97
C ALA A 28 -16.03 6.98 10.78
N ALA A 29 -15.28 7.59 9.84
CA ALA A 29 -15.84 8.20 8.64
C ALA A 29 -16.47 7.14 7.71
N CYS A 30 -15.81 6.00 7.50
CA CYS A 30 -16.35 4.89 6.71
C CYS A 30 -17.64 4.33 7.33
N ALA A 31 -17.66 4.13 8.64
CA ALA A 31 -18.86 3.65 9.35
C ALA A 31 -20.02 4.66 9.23
N SER A 32 -19.73 5.94 9.40
CA SER A 32 -20.75 7.02 9.26
C SER A 32 -21.30 7.12 7.85
N ALA A 33 -20.48 6.81 6.84
CA ALA A 33 -20.89 6.80 5.44
C ALA A 33 -21.56 5.48 5.00
N GLY A 34 -21.73 4.51 5.92
CA GLY A 34 -22.35 3.21 5.64
C GLY A 34 -21.53 2.31 4.71
N MET A 35 -20.21 2.49 4.66
CA MET A 35 -19.34 1.64 3.85
C MET A 35 -19.18 0.26 4.49
N PRO A 36 -19.29 -0.84 3.74
CA PRO A 36 -19.18 -2.20 4.28
C PRO A 36 -17.72 -2.59 4.56
N ALA A 37 -16.77 -1.98 3.87
CA ALA A 37 -15.36 -2.29 3.93
C ALA A 37 -14.51 -1.06 3.57
N VAL A 38 -13.23 -1.10 3.91
CA VAL A 38 -12.22 -0.13 3.46
C VAL A 38 -10.85 -0.80 3.40
N ALA A 39 -10.04 -0.46 2.40
CA ALA A 39 -8.65 -0.88 2.36
C ALA A 39 -7.75 0.18 3.01
N LEU A 40 -6.65 -0.28 3.61
CA LEU A 40 -5.53 0.56 4.01
C LEU A 40 -4.30 0.11 3.23
N THR A 41 -3.74 1.03 2.43
CA THR A 41 -2.68 0.76 1.48
C THR A 41 -1.53 1.76 1.65
N ASP A 42 -1.04 1.89 2.89
CA ASP A 42 0.07 2.79 3.20
C ASP A 42 1.30 2.51 2.33
N GLN A 43 2.10 3.54 2.07
CA GLN A 43 3.24 3.46 1.19
C GLN A 43 4.35 2.59 1.78
N SER A 44 4.66 1.50 1.10
CA SER A 44 5.77 0.57 1.39
C SER A 44 5.83 0.07 2.83
N ASN A 45 4.70 0.02 3.54
CA ASN A 45 4.65 -0.47 4.91
C ASN A 45 3.27 -1.02 5.31
N LEU A 46 3.25 -1.75 6.43
CA LEU A 46 2.06 -2.28 7.11
C LEU A 46 2.00 -1.83 8.58
N PHE A 47 2.59 -0.68 8.92
CA PHE A 47 2.75 -0.24 10.31
C PHE A 47 1.42 -0.02 11.02
N ALA A 48 0.42 0.49 10.31
CA ALA A 48 -0.92 0.74 10.85
C ALA A 48 -1.80 -0.51 10.92
N LEU A 49 -1.42 -1.64 10.29
CA LEU A 49 -2.32 -2.75 10.01
C LEU A 49 -3.05 -3.28 11.26
N VAL A 50 -2.35 -3.55 12.35
CA VAL A 50 -2.97 -4.10 13.57
C VAL A 50 -3.94 -3.10 14.20
N LYS A 51 -3.57 -1.82 14.24
CA LYS A 51 -4.41 -0.74 14.76
C LYS A 51 -5.67 -0.57 13.91
N PHE A 52 -5.49 -0.57 12.59
CA PHE A 52 -6.57 -0.46 11.61
C PHE A 52 -7.53 -1.65 11.70
N TYR A 53 -6.99 -2.87 11.67
CA TYR A 53 -7.77 -4.09 11.71
C TYR A 53 -8.69 -4.15 12.93
N LYS A 54 -8.14 -3.91 14.14
CA LYS A 54 -8.93 -3.90 15.38
C LYS A 54 -9.99 -2.80 15.40
N ALA A 55 -9.65 -1.61 14.93
CA ALA A 55 -10.59 -0.49 14.88
C ALA A 55 -11.75 -0.79 13.92
N ALA A 56 -11.45 -1.31 12.72
CA ALA A 56 -12.44 -1.65 11.70
C ALA A 56 -13.38 -2.77 12.17
N GLU A 57 -12.84 -3.87 12.74
CA GLU A 57 -13.67 -4.95 13.31
C GLU A 57 -14.60 -4.42 14.40
N SER A 58 -14.07 -3.58 15.32
CA SER A 58 -14.89 -2.99 16.40
C SER A 58 -16.01 -2.09 15.89
N ALA A 59 -15.84 -1.49 14.70
CA ALA A 59 -16.84 -0.62 14.05
C ALA A 59 -17.76 -1.39 13.08
N GLY A 60 -17.59 -2.71 12.93
CA GLY A 60 -18.36 -3.51 11.99
C GLY A 60 -17.99 -3.28 10.51
N ILE A 61 -16.82 -2.72 10.25
CA ILE A 61 -16.25 -2.48 8.91
C ILE A 61 -15.27 -3.60 8.58
N LYS A 62 -15.38 -4.18 7.39
CA LYS A 62 -14.41 -5.18 6.92
C LYS A 62 -13.07 -4.53 6.59
N PRO A 63 -11.97 -4.86 7.31
CA PRO A 63 -10.63 -4.35 7.00
C PRO A 63 -10.03 -5.09 5.80
N ILE A 64 -9.52 -4.35 4.84
CA ILE A 64 -8.75 -4.90 3.73
C ILE A 64 -7.30 -4.43 3.89
N ALA A 65 -6.40 -5.38 4.11
CA ALA A 65 -4.97 -5.09 4.20
C ALA A 65 -4.37 -4.96 2.79
N GLY A 66 -3.57 -3.94 2.59
CA GLY A 66 -2.86 -3.71 1.35
C GLY A 66 -1.63 -2.83 1.54
N CYS A 67 -0.97 -2.52 0.46
CA CYS A 67 0.19 -1.64 0.43
C CYS A 67 0.35 -1.03 -0.95
N ASP A 68 0.71 0.24 -1.00
CA ASP A 68 1.15 0.89 -2.22
C ASP A 68 2.67 0.78 -2.34
N LEU A 69 3.13 -0.05 -3.25
CA LEU A 69 4.53 -0.42 -3.41
C LEU A 69 5.25 0.53 -4.37
N TRP A 70 6.49 0.85 -4.06
CA TRP A 70 7.45 1.25 -5.07
C TRP A 70 8.01 -0.01 -5.73
N VAL A 71 7.88 -0.10 -7.06
CA VAL A 71 8.32 -1.26 -7.84
C VAL A 71 9.21 -0.79 -8.98
N ALA A 72 10.25 -1.55 -9.28
CA ALA A 72 11.07 -1.34 -10.48
C ALA A 72 11.66 -2.68 -10.93
N ASP A 73 11.98 -2.80 -12.21
CA ASP A 73 12.92 -3.83 -12.66
C ASP A 73 14.35 -3.47 -12.23
N HIS A 74 15.25 -4.42 -12.37
CA HIS A 74 16.65 -4.26 -11.93
C HIS A 74 17.35 -3.07 -12.62
N GLU A 75 16.99 -2.77 -13.85
CA GLU A 75 17.52 -1.68 -14.66
C GLU A 75 16.79 -0.36 -14.36
N GLY A 76 15.51 -0.42 -14.03
CA GLY A 76 14.62 0.75 -13.80
C GLY A 76 14.60 1.32 -12.38
N ARG A 77 15.48 0.89 -11.47
CA ARG A 77 15.49 1.34 -10.07
C ARG A 77 15.61 2.87 -9.87
N ALA A 78 16.15 3.57 -10.85
CA ALA A 78 16.25 5.02 -10.82
C ALA A 78 14.91 5.74 -11.07
N GLN A 79 13.92 5.05 -11.61
CA GLN A 79 12.58 5.57 -11.91
C GLN A 79 11.49 4.56 -11.48
N PRO A 80 11.38 4.28 -10.18
CA PRO A 80 10.37 3.34 -9.69
C PRO A 80 8.96 3.86 -9.99
N HIS A 81 8.02 2.94 -10.09
CA HIS A 81 6.60 3.21 -10.31
C HIS A 81 5.76 2.64 -9.17
N ARG A 82 4.49 3.00 -9.11
CA ARG A 82 3.57 2.56 -8.06
C ARG A 82 2.82 1.30 -8.49
N LEU A 83 2.59 0.42 -7.53
CA LEU A 83 1.74 -0.75 -7.68
C LEU A 83 1.00 -0.98 -6.37
N THR A 84 -0.30 -0.79 -6.37
CA THR A 84 -1.10 -1.08 -5.19
C THR A 84 -1.42 -2.57 -5.14
N VAL A 85 -1.19 -3.20 -3.98
CA VAL A 85 -1.51 -4.60 -3.77
C VAL A 85 -2.42 -4.78 -2.56
N LEU A 86 -3.38 -5.72 -2.66
CA LEU A 86 -4.33 -6.06 -1.61
C LEU A 86 -4.17 -7.53 -1.23
N CYS A 87 -4.25 -7.85 0.06
CA CYS A 87 -4.17 -9.20 0.56
C CYS A 87 -5.53 -9.90 0.45
N GLN A 88 -5.60 -11.00 -0.30
CA GLN A 88 -6.79 -11.85 -0.34
C GLN A 88 -6.94 -12.69 0.93
N ASN A 89 -5.84 -13.17 1.47
CA ASN A 89 -5.79 -14.14 2.55
C ASN A 89 -4.46 -14.05 3.32
N ARG A 90 -4.23 -14.99 4.23
CA ARG A 90 -3.01 -15.07 5.03
C ARG A 90 -1.74 -15.27 4.19
N ASP A 91 -1.79 -16.05 3.12
CA ASP A 91 -0.62 -16.28 2.25
C ASP A 91 -0.22 -14.97 1.56
N GLY A 92 -1.19 -14.20 1.05
CA GLY A 92 -0.94 -12.87 0.51
C GLY A 92 -0.32 -11.92 1.53
N TYR A 93 -0.81 -11.91 2.76
CA TYR A 93 -0.22 -11.11 3.84
C TYR A 93 1.22 -11.50 4.15
N LEU A 94 1.52 -12.79 4.23
CA LEU A 94 2.89 -13.28 4.47
C LEU A 94 3.82 -12.96 3.29
N ASN A 95 3.34 -13.10 2.07
CA ASN A 95 4.11 -12.76 0.87
C ASN A 95 4.38 -11.26 0.81
N LEU A 96 3.37 -10.41 1.08
CA LEU A 96 3.56 -8.96 1.16
C LEU A 96 4.56 -8.57 2.25
N SER A 97 4.46 -9.17 3.44
CA SER A 97 5.39 -8.92 4.54
C SER A 97 6.84 -9.29 4.17
N ARG A 98 7.04 -10.41 3.46
CA ARG A 98 8.37 -10.80 2.96
C ARG A 98 8.90 -9.85 1.89
N LEU A 99 8.04 -9.44 0.94
CA LEU A 99 8.39 -8.46 -0.09
C LEU A 99 8.84 -7.14 0.53
N LEU A 100 8.07 -6.61 1.48
CA LEU A 100 8.42 -5.38 2.18
C LEU A 100 9.72 -5.52 2.98
N SER A 101 9.88 -6.61 3.75
CA SER A 101 11.11 -6.86 4.49
C SER A 101 12.32 -6.92 3.57
N ARG A 102 12.19 -7.57 2.43
CA ARG A 102 13.24 -7.66 1.42
C ARG A 102 13.53 -6.31 0.76
N ALA A 103 12.50 -5.52 0.46
CA ALA A 103 12.66 -4.18 -0.10
C ALA A 103 13.45 -3.26 0.84
N TYR A 104 13.20 -3.34 2.15
CA TYR A 104 13.98 -2.59 3.15
C TYR A 104 15.42 -3.10 3.33
N ALA A 105 15.65 -4.40 3.18
CA ALA A 105 16.98 -5.00 3.37
C ALA A 105 17.86 -4.93 2.11
N GLU A 106 17.30 -5.17 0.94
CA GLU A 106 18.02 -5.36 -0.32
C GLU A 106 17.66 -4.35 -1.41
N GLY A 107 16.43 -3.76 -1.34
CA GLY A 107 15.85 -2.89 -2.37
C GLY A 107 15.95 -1.40 -2.08
N ARG A 108 16.74 -0.96 -1.10
CA ARG A 108 16.84 0.47 -0.78
C ARG A 108 17.55 1.25 -1.89
N HIS A 109 16.90 2.33 -2.35
CA HIS A 109 17.50 3.32 -3.24
C HIS A 109 17.13 4.72 -2.74
N GLY A 110 18.11 5.43 -2.17
CA GLY A 110 17.85 6.64 -1.40
C GLY A 110 16.94 6.35 -0.20
N ASP A 111 15.83 7.07 -0.11
CA ASP A 111 14.84 6.91 0.96
C ASP A 111 13.72 5.91 0.61
N LEU A 112 13.72 5.35 -0.60
CA LEU A 112 12.69 4.43 -1.07
C LEU A 112 13.08 2.97 -0.79
N ALA A 113 12.10 2.18 -0.35
CA ALA A 113 12.17 0.73 -0.30
C ALA A 113 11.47 0.18 -1.56
N ILE A 114 12.27 -0.30 -2.52
CA ILE A 114 11.80 -0.71 -3.84
C ILE A 114 11.71 -2.23 -3.90
N VAL A 115 10.56 -2.72 -4.32
CA VAL A 115 10.35 -4.13 -4.66
C VAL A 115 10.81 -4.35 -6.09
N ASP A 116 11.70 -5.32 -6.29
CA ASP A 116 12.08 -5.76 -7.62
C ASP A 116 10.93 -6.56 -8.26
N LEU A 117 10.63 -6.28 -9.53
CA LEU A 117 9.53 -6.94 -10.25
C LEU A 117 9.66 -8.46 -10.28
N ASP A 118 10.89 -8.98 -10.34
CA ASP A 118 11.13 -10.43 -10.38
C ASP A 118 10.82 -11.12 -9.04
N TRP A 119 10.83 -10.37 -7.92
CA TRP A 119 10.43 -10.93 -6.63
C TRP A 119 8.93 -11.26 -6.58
N LEU A 120 8.11 -10.56 -7.38
CA LEU A 120 6.68 -10.82 -7.49
C LEU A 120 6.37 -12.18 -8.10
N ASP A 121 7.27 -12.77 -8.91
CA ASP A 121 7.05 -14.08 -9.52
C ASP A 121 6.84 -15.18 -8.47
N SER A 122 7.54 -15.09 -7.34
CA SER A 122 7.43 -16.03 -6.23
C SER A 122 6.50 -15.58 -5.10
N ALA A 123 6.07 -14.30 -5.08
CA ALA A 123 5.36 -13.70 -3.97
C ALA A 123 3.99 -13.09 -4.35
N SER A 124 3.49 -13.32 -5.56
CA SER A 124 2.19 -12.81 -6.00
C SER A 124 0.99 -13.62 -5.48
N ALA A 125 1.20 -14.84 -5.00
CA ALA A 125 0.12 -15.69 -4.51
C ALA A 125 -0.63 -15.03 -3.34
N GLY A 126 -1.97 -15.03 -3.40
CA GLY A 126 -2.82 -14.41 -2.39
C GLY A 126 -2.82 -12.87 -2.40
N LEU A 127 -2.19 -12.24 -3.41
CA LEU A 127 -2.24 -10.80 -3.63
C LEU A 127 -3.07 -10.48 -4.86
N ILE A 128 -3.83 -9.39 -4.80
CA ILE A 128 -4.47 -8.72 -5.94
C ILE A 128 -3.64 -7.47 -6.24
N ALA A 129 -3.35 -7.21 -7.51
CA ALA A 129 -2.59 -6.04 -7.94
C ALA A 129 -3.49 -5.05 -8.71
N LEU A 130 -3.36 -3.76 -8.37
CA LEU A 130 -4.04 -2.65 -9.01
C LEU A 130 -2.99 -1.76 -9.67
N ALA A 131 -3.08 -1.59 -10.99
CA ALA A 131 -2.19 -0.74 -11.75
C ALA A 131 -2.91 0.54 -12.18
N GLY A 132 -2.63 1.62 -11.47
CA GLY A 132 -3.17 2.95 -11.75
C GLY A 132 -2.25 3.79 -12.65
N ARG A 133 -2.57 5.06 -12.73
CA ARG A 133 -1.87 6.08 -13.51
C ARG A 133 -0.36 6.16 -13.21
N GLU A 134 0.04 5.99 -11.94
CA GLU A 134 1.44 6.07 -11.51
C GLU A 134 2.20 4.75 -11.69
N SER A 135 1.55 3.70 -12.16
CA SER A 135 2.17 2.43 -12.51
C SER A 135 3.03 2.54 -13.78
N GLU A 136 3.87 1.53 -14.05
CA GLU A 136 4.61 1.46 -15.32
C GLU A 136 3.65 1.48 -16.50
N ILE A 137 2.55 0.74 -16.43
CA ILE A 137 1.53 0.67 -17.48
C ILE A 137 0.89 2.05 -17.68
N GLY A 138 0.52 2.73 -16.60
CA GLY A 138 -0.07 4.07 -16.67
C GLY A 138 0.88 5.10 -17.28
N ARG A 139 2.15 5.08 -16.91
CA ARG A 139 3.17 5.95 -17.50
C ARG A 139 3.38 5.68 -18.98
N LEU A 140 3.30 4.42 -19.41
CA LEU A 140 3.42 4.04 -20.83
C LEU A 140 2.22 4.53 -21.63
N ILE A 141 0.99 4.40 -21.10
CA ILE A 141 -0.23 4.95 -21.71
C ILE A 141 -0.10 6.46 -21.87
N LEU A 142 0.24 7.18 -20.80
CA LEU A 142 0.41 8.63 -20.83
C LEU A 142 1.52 9.10 -21.77
N GLY A 143 2.51 8.24 -22.00
CA GLY A 143 3.59 8.46 -22.97
C GLY A 143 3.25 8.07 -24.41
N GLY A 144 2.02 7.64 -24.71
CA GLY A 144 1.60 7.19 -26.06
C GLY A 144 2.32 5.91 -26.52
N ARG A 145 2.72 5.06 -25.57
CA ARG A 145 3.48 3.83 -25.84
C ARG A 145 2.61 2.58 -25.64
N ASP A 146 1.50 2.51 -26.34
CA ASP A 146 0.42 1.54 -26.12
C ASP A 146 0.87 0.08 -26.30
N ASP A 147 1.73 -0.20 -27.30
CA ASP A 147 2.26 -1.56 -27.50
C ASP A 147 3.09 -2.03 -26.29
N TYR A 148 3.87 -1.12 -25.69
CA TYR A 148 4.65 -1.43 -24.50
C TYR A 148 3.74 -1.57 -23.26
N ALA A 149 2.73 -0.71 -23.13
CA ALA A 149 1.73 -0.81 -22.07
C ALA A 149 1.02 -2.16 -22.12
N ARG A 150 0.61 -2.60 -23.31
CA ARG A 150 0.01 -3.91 -23.57
C ARG A 150 0.95 -5.06 -23.16
N ALA A 151 2.19 -5.03 -23.60
CA ALA A 151 3.16 -6.07 -23.27
C ALA A 151 3.44 -6.16 -21.75
N ARG A 152 3.44 -5.01 -21.06
CA ARG A 152 3.59 -4.96 -19.58
C ARG A 152 2.34 -5.47 -18.85
N ALA A 153 1.15 -5.11 -19.33
CA ALA A 153 -0.12 -5.59 -18.79
C ALA A 153 -0.26 -7.13 -18.94
N ASP A 154 0.13 -7.69 -20.09
CA ASP A 154 0.16 -9.14 -20.28
C ASP A 154 1.09 -9.85 -19.30
N ARG A 155 2.26 -9.29 -19.02
CA ARG A 155 3.18 -9.84 -18.01
C ARG A 155 2.59 -9.77 -16.60
N MET A 156 1.95 -8.65 -16.24
CA MET A 156 1.30 -8.51 -14.94
C MET A 156 0.12 -9.45 -14.80
N ARG A 157 -0.69 -9.62 -15.84
CA ARG A 157 -1.78 -10.62 -15.89
C ARG A 157 -1.25 -12.05 -15.67
N ALA A 158 -0.12 -12.39 -16.27
CA ALA A 158 0.51 -13.71 -16.07
C ALA A 158 1.03 -13.91 -14.63
N ARG A 159 1.55 -12.85 -13.98
CA ARG A 159 1.99 -12.88 -12.57
C ARG A 159 0.83 -12.96 -11.57
N PHE A 160 -0.28 -12.33 -11.91
CA PHE A 160 -1.48 -12.26 -11.07
C PHE A 160 -2.71 -12.84 -11.81
N PRO A 161 -2.72 -14.14 -12.16
CA PRO A 161 -3.84 -14.71 -12.89
C PRO A 161 -5.16 -14.49 -12.13
N ASP A 162 -6.16 -13.89 -12.82
CA ASP A 162 -7.47 -13.47 -12.28
C ASP A 162 -7.41 -12.49 -11.09
N ARG A 163 -6.27 -11.86 -10.87
CA ARG A 163 -5.99 -10.97 -9.72
C ARG A 163 -5.28 -9.69 -10.11
N PHE A 164 -5.31 -9.35 -11.37
CA PHE A 164 -4.76 -8.10 -11.90
C PHE A 164 -5.87 -7.21 -12.43
N TYR A 165 -5.88 -5.97 -11.98
CA TYR A 165 -6.86 -4.94 -12.32
C TYR A 165 -6.15 -3.68 -12.78
N LEU A 166 -6.78 -2.94 -13.68
CA LEU A 166 -6.43 -1.53 -13.90
C LEU A 166 -7.20 -0.69 -12.87
N GLU A 167 -6.57 0.35 -12.35
CA GLU A 167 -7.16 1.27 -11.38
C GLU A 167 -7.39 2.63 -12.03
N ALA A 168 -8.64 3.11 -12.04
CA ALA A 168 -9.01 4.38 -12.59
C ALA A 168 -9.41 5.39 -11.50
N THR A 169 -8.97 6.64 -11.66
CA THR A 169 -9.29 7.75 -10.75
C THR A 169 -9.88 8.93 -11.52
N ARG A 170 -10.73 9.72 -10.84
CA ARG A 170 -11.24 11.01 -11.30
C ARG A 170 -11.07 12.04 -10.20
N THR A 171 -9.85 12.49 -10.03
CA THR A 171 -9.45 13.43 -8.97
C THR A 171 -9.03 14.78 -9.52
N HIS A 172 -9.27 15.05 -10.80
CA HIS A 172 -8.91 16.28 -11.50
C HIS A 172 -7.41 16.56 -11.54
N ARG A 173 -6.58 15.51 -11.47
CA ARG A 173 -5.16 15.64 -11.75
C ARG A 173 -4.91 15.69 -13.26
N PRO A 174 -3.82 16.33 -13.72
CA PRO A 174 -3.50 16.44 -15.13
C PRO A 174 -3.47 15.08 -15.85
N ASN A 175 -4.05 15.01 -17.04
CA ASN A 175 -4.04 13.83 -17.93
C ASN A 175 -4.77 12.57 -17.37
N GLU A 176 -5.64 12.69 -16.36
CA GLU A 176 -6.44 11.55 -15.89
C GLU A 176 -7.38 11.02 -16.98
N ASP A 177 -7.99 11.90 -17.77
CA ASP A 177 -8.87 11.50 -18.88
C ASP A 177 -8.10 10.73 -19.95
N VAL A 178 -6.89 11.17 -20.31
CA VAL A 178 -6.01 10.49 -21.26
C VAL A 178 -5.64 9.10 -20.77
N PHE A 179 -5.32 9.00 -19.46
CA PHE A 179 -5.06 7.70 -18.85
C PHE A 179 -6.30 6.80 -18.88
N LEU A 180 -7.47 7.33 -18.52
CA LEU A 180 -8.72 6.55 -18.48
C LEU A 180 -9.08 6.00 -19.87
N GLU A 181 -9.01 6.82 -20.91
CA GLU A 181 -9.25 6.39 -22.30
C GLU A 181 -8.29 5.25 -22.71
N GLY A 182 -7.00 5.40 -22.44
CA GLY A 182 -6.01 4.37 -22.74
C GLY A 182 -6.19 3.10 -21.90
N ALA A 183 -6.57 3.23 -20.63
CA ALA A 183 -6.85 2.10 -19.75
C ALA A 183 -8.09 1.32 -20.20
N LEU A 184 -9.16 2.00 -20.63
CA LEU A 184 -10.37 1.38 -21.18
C LEU A 184 -10.05 0.60 -22.48
N ALA A 185 -9.31 1.19 -23.39
CA ALA A 185 -8.89 0.53 -24.64
C ALA A 185 -7.98 -0.70 -24.37
N LEU A 186 -7.09 -0.59 -23.39
CA LEU A 186 -6.21 -1.69 -22.98
C LEU A 186 -7.03 -2.83 -22.32
N ALA A 187 -7.99 -2.46 -21.46
CA ALA A 187 -8.87 -3.39 -20.79
C ALA A 187 -9.72 -4.19 -21.78
N GLU A 188 -10.32 -3.52 -22.77
CA GLU A 188 -11.08 -4.16 -23.84
C GLU A 188 -10.20 -5.14 -24.64
N THR A 189 -8.97 -4.74 -24.96
CA THR A 189 -8.05 -5.55 -25.77
C THR A 189 -7.58 -6.82 -25.04
N LEU A 190 -7.39 -6.76 -23.72
CA LEU A 190 -6.81 -7.83 -22.91
C LEU A 190 -7.83 -8.55 -22.03
N ASP A 191 -9.09 -8.17 -22.09
CA ASP A 191 -10.15 -8.65 -21.17
C ASP A 191 -9.72 -8.48 -19.69
N LEU A 192 -9.32 -7.26 -19.33
CA LEU A 192 -8.90 -6.91 -17.98
C LEU A 192 -9.99 -6.13 -17.25
N PRO A 193 -10.28 -6.45 -16.00
CA PRO A 193 -11.19 -5.63 -15.20
C PRO A 193 -10.54 -4.30 -14.81
N ILE A 194 -11.36 -3.25 -14.78
CA ILE A 194 -10.99 -1.94 -14.25
C ILE A 194 -11.78 -1.70 -12.97
N VAL A 195 -11.17 -1.06 -11.98
CA VAL A 195 -11.82 -0.66 -10.73
C VAL A 195 -11.71 0.84 -10.51
N ALA A 196 -12.80 1.47 -10.08
CA ALA A 196 -12.79 2.86 -9.65
C ALA A 196 -12.11 3.01 -8.29
N SER A 197 -11.31 4.04 -8.16
CA SER A 197 -10.63 4.43 -6.93
C SER A 197 -10.64 5.96 -6.77
N ASN A 198 -10.26 6.45 -5.61
CA ASN A 198 -10.11 7.89 -5.38
C ASN A 198 -8.73 8.29 -4.85
N ASP A 199 -7.80 7.34 -4.70
CA ASP A 199 -6.43 7.59 -4.22
C ASP A 199 -6.44 8.52 -3.00
N VAL A 200 -7.10 8.06 -1.92
CA VAL A 200 -7.51 8.89 -0.78
C VAL A 200 -6.31 9.26 0.09
N ARG A 201 -6.13 10.57 0.37
CA ARG A 201 -5.01 11.14 1.11
C ARG A 201 -5.43 11.94 2.34
N PHE A 202 -6.69 12.38 2.42
CA PHE A 202 -7.28 13.13 3.52
C PHE A 202 -8.78 12.84 3.61
N LEU A 203 -9.41 13.19 4.75
CA LEU A 203 -10.80 12.83 5.00
C LEU A 203 -11.78 13.79 4.34
N SER A 204 -11.48 15.05 4.35
CA SER A 204 -12.35 16.13 3.87
C SER A 204 -11.64 16.98 2.84
N ARG A 205 -12.36 17.55 1.89
CA ARG A 205 -11.82 18.47 0.89
C ARG A 205 -11.08 19.67 1.53
N ASP A 206 -11.54 20.09 2.69
CA ASP A 206 -10.97 21.22 3.43
C ASP A 206 -9.59 20.90 4.04
N ASP A 207 -9.23 19.61 4.16
CA ASP A 207 -7.94 19.17 4.67
C ASP A 207 -6.80 19.29 3.62
N PHE A 208 -7.13 19.67 2.38
CA PHE A 208 -6.16 19.69 1.28
C PHE A 208 -4.95 20.61 1.55
N GLU A 209 -5.17 21.80 2.13
CA GLU A 209 -4.06 22.71 2.43
C GLU A 209 -3.11 22.14 3.50
N ALA A 210 -3.67 21.48 4.52
CA ALA A 210 -2.88 20.81 5.55
C ALA A 210 -2.08 19.63 4.98
N HIS A 211 -2.69 18.89 4.05
CA HIS A 211 -2.01 17.81 3.30
C HIS A 211 -0.84 18.38 2.47
N GLU A 212 -1.07 19.44 1.70
CA GLU A 212 -0.04 20.10 0.90
C GLU A 212 1.11 20.62 1.77
N ALA A 213 0.81 21.15 2.96
CA ALA A 213 1.84 21.56 3.91
C ALA A 213 2.69 20.35 4.37
N ARG A 214 2.09 19.20 4.63
CA ARG A 214 2.81 17.98 4.98
C ARG A 214 3.73 17.51 3.86
N VAL A 215 3.25 17.48 2.61
CA VAL A 215 4.06 17.15 1.43
C VAL A 215 5.24 18.11 1.29
N CYS A 216 5.00 19.40 1.49
CA CYS A 216 6.08 20.41 1.45
C CYS A 216 7.13 20.20 2.54
N ILE A 217 6.73 19.86 3.76
CA ILE A 217 7.67 19.54 4.87
C ILE A 217 8.59 18.40 4.47
N HIS A 218 8.02 17.31 3.94
CA HIS A 218 8.80 16.16 3.48
C HIS A 218 9.77 16.52 2.34
N ALA A 219 9.28 17.28 1.37
CA ALA A 219 10.06 17.68 0.20
C ALA A 219 11.07 18.82 0.46
N GLY A 220 11.13 19.36 1.70
CA GLY A 220 11.96 20.50 2.04
C GLY A 220 11.59 21.77 1.27
N ARG A 221 10.28 21.98 0.98
CA ARG A 221 9.77 23.08 0.18
C ARG A 221 8.86 24.00 1.00
N VAL A 222 8.64 25.20 0.48
CA VAL A 222 7.71 26.17 1.06
C VAL A 222 6.38 26.10 0.35
N LEU A 223 5.28 26.07 1.11
CA LEU A 223 3.91 25.97 0.56
C LEU A 223 3.57 27.09 -0.42
N ALA A 224 4.07 28.30 -0.16
CA ALA A 224 3.86 29.48 -1.02
C ALA A 224 4.74 29.51 -2.28
N ASP A 225 5.69 28.56 -2.46
CA ASP A 225 6.55 28.53 -3.65
C ASP A 225 5.71 28.19 -4.90
N PRO A 226 5.58 29.10 -5.89
CA PRO A 226 4.81 28.85 -7.10
C PRO A 226 5.46 27.79 -8.02
N LYS A 227 6.74 27.47 -7.82
CA LYS A 227 7.47 26.47 -8.64
C LYS A 227 7.44 25.07 -8.04
N ARG A 228 6.80 24.88 -6.87
CA ARG A 228 6.70 23.55 -6.29
C ARG A 228 5.86 22.63 -7.18
N PRO A 229 6.19 21.35 -7.32
CA PRO A 229 5.33 20.36 -7.96
C PRO A 229 3.97 20.30 -7.24
N ARG A 230 2.90 20.17 -8.01
CA ARG A 230 1.53 19.97 -7.51
C ARG A 230 1.03 18.62 -8.02
N GLU A 231 1.31 17.58 -7.26
CA GLU A 231 1.03 16.19 -7.63
C GLU A 231 -0.33 15.73 -7.16
N TYR A 232 -0.91 16.44 -6.19
CA TYR A 232 -2.18 16.12 -5.54
C TYR A 232 -3.27 17.15 -5.91
N SER A 233 -4.51 16.73 -5.71
CA SER A 233 -5.69 17.60 -5.90
C SER A 233 -6.59 17.57 -4.68
N ALA A 234 -7.42 18.60 -4.52
CA ALA A 234 -8.40 18.66 -3.43
C ALA A 234 -9.50 17.59 -3.53
N ASP A 235 -9.53 16.80 -4.60
CA ASP A 235 -10.53 15.76 -4.82
C ASP A 235 -10.08 14.36 -4.36
N GLN A 236 -8.88 14.24 -3.78
CA GLN A 236 -8.37 12.99 -3.20
C GLN A 236 -8.82 12.79 -1.73
N TYR A 237 -10.01 13.28 -1.38
CA TYR A 237 -10.62 13.06 -0.07
C TYR A 237 -11.47 11.79 -0.04
N LEU A 238 -11.84 11.34 1.17
CA LEU A 238 -12.70 10.20 1.38
C LEU A 238 -14.14 10.51 0.92
N LYS A 239 -14.45 10.24 -0.35
CA LYS A 239 -15.79 10.44 -0.92
C LYS A 239 -16.78 9.41 -0.38
N THR A 240 -18.04 9.79 -0.21
CA THR A 240 -19.09 8.84 0.14
C THR A 240 -19.42 7.92 -1.04
N PRO A 241 -20.07 6.76 -0.80
CA PRO A 241 -20.52 5.88 -1.88
C PRO A 241 -21.40 6.58 -2.92
N ASP A 242 -22.31 7.45 -2.50
CA ASP A 242 -23.17 8.21 -3.41
C ASP A 242 -22.37 9.22 -4.25
N GLN A 243 -21.34 9.84 -3.68
CA GLN A 243 -20.44 10.72 -4.43
C GLN A 243 -19.65 9.94 -5.47
N MET A 244 -19.17 8.74 -5.14
CA MET A 244 -18.46 7.89 -6.09
C MET A 244 -19.38 7.37 -7.18
N ALA A 245 -20.61 6.93 -6.85
CA ALA A 245 -21.59 6.51 -7.84
C ALA A 245 -21.99 7.66 -8.80
N THR A 246 -22.10 8.88 -8.29
CA THR A 246 -22.37 10.07 -9.12
C THR A 246 -21.19 10.38 -10.04
N LEU A 247 -19.96 10.32 -9.51
CA LEU A 247 -18.71 10.60 -10.24
C LEU A 247 -18.49 9.62 -11.41
N TRP A 248 -18.91 8.37 -11.23
CA TRP A 248 -18.73 7.28 -12.18
C TRP A 248 -20.05 6.82 -12.83
N SER A 249 -21.05 7.70 -12.88
CA SER A 249 -22.39 7.37 -13.40
C SER A 249 -22.42 6.92 -14.88
N ASP A 250 -21.39 7.25 -15.64
CA ASP A 250 -21.15 6.81 -17.02
C ASP A 250 -20.44 5.44 -17.13
N LEU A 251 -19.79 4.98 -16.05
CA LEU A 251 -19.06 3.71 -15.98
C LEU A 251 -19.35 3.01 -14.62
N PRO A 252 -20.61 2.66 -14.33
CA PRO A 252 -21.02 2.14 -13.02
C PRO A 252 -20.35 0.80 -12.66
N GLU A 253 -19.98 0.00 -13.64
CA GLU A 253 -19.29 -1.28 -13.46
C GLU A 253 -17.95 -1.12 -12.75
N LEU A 254 -17.27 0.02 -12.90
CA LEU A 254 -16.01 0.27 -12.21
C LEU A 254 -16.22 0.45 -10.70
N VAL A 255 -17.37 1.01 -10.31
CA VAL A 255 -17.79 1.15 -8.90
C VAL A 255 -18.17 -0.22 -8.33
N GLU A 256 -18.96 -1.00 -9.06
CA GLU A 256 -19.38 -2.34 -8.69
C GLU A 256 -18.16 -3.26 -8.48
N ASN A 257 -17.14 -3.16 -9.33
CA ASN A 257 -15.89 -3.90 -9.22
C ASN A 257 -15.17 -3.64 -7.89
N SER A 258 -15.32 -2.47 -7.27
CA SER A 258 -14.73 -2.21 -5.95
C SER A 258 -15.33 -3.11 -4.86
N VAL A 259 -16.62 -3.35 -4.92
CA VAL A 259 -17.33 -4.23 -3.99
C VAL A 259 -16.99 -5.70 -4.25
N GLU A 260 -16.98 -6.11 -5.53
CA GLU A 260 -16.62 -7.48 -5.90
C GLU A 260 -15.18 -7.81 -5.50
N LEU A 261 -14.27 -6.86 -5.67
CA LEU A 261 -12.88 -7.01 -5.24
C LEU A 261 -12.78 -7.10 -3.70
N ALA A 262 -13.54 -6.27 -2.99
CA ALA A 262 -13.58 -6.33 -1.52
C ALA A 262 -14.09 -7.67 -1.00
N LYS A 263 -15.02 -8.35 -1.68
CA LYS A 263 -15.50 -9.70 -1.33
C LYS A 263 -14.39 -10.75 -1.44
N ARG A 264 -13.39 -10.53 -2.28
CA ARG A 264 -12.24 -11.43 -2.51
C ARG A 264 -11.14 -11.29 -1.46
N CYS A 265 -11.14 -10.21 -0.66
CA CYS A 265 -10.16 -9.93 0.36
C CYS A 265 -10.66 -10.42 1.72
N ASN A 266 -10.13 -11.54 2.23
CA ASN A 266 -10.60 -12.22 3.44
C ASN A 266 -9.41 -12.60 4.34
N LEU A 267 -8.58 -11.61 4.68
CA LEU A 267 -7.49 -11.80 5.64
C LEU A 267 -8.06 -11.84 7.05
N GLU A 268 -7.76 -12.92 7.78
CA GLU A 268 -8.04 -13.03 9.21
C GLU A 268 -6.73 -12.95 10.00
N LEU A 269 -6.69 -12.04 10.98
CA LEU A 269 -5.58 -11.88 11.91
C LEU A 269 -5.98 -12.41 13.28
N SER A 270 -5.18 -13.33 13.83
CA SER A 270 -5.37 -13.87 15.18
C SER A 270 -4.57 -13.06 16.19
N PHE A 271 -5.23 -12.63 17.27
CA PHE A 271 -4.64 -11.86 18.35
C PHE A 271 -4.67 -12.64 19.67
N GLY A 272 -3.86 -12.22 20.65
CA GLY A 272 -3.86 -12.77 21.99
C GLY A 272 -2.99 -14.02 22.20
N THR A 273 -2.33 -14.51 21.15
CA THR A 273 -1.36 -15.60 21.28
C THR A 273 0.06 -15.02 21.21
N TYR A 274 0.87 -15.32 22.21
CA TYR A 274 2.26 -14.90 22.26
C TYR A 274 3.15 -15.94 21.60
N PHE A 275 3.86 -15.54 20.54
CA PHE A 275 4.85 -16.36 19.87
C PHE A 275 6.25 -15.89 20.30
N LEU A 276 6.83 -16.59 21.28
CA LEU A 276 8.20 -16.35 21.67
C LEU A 276 9.13 -17.21 20.81
N PRO A 277 10.26 -16.67 20.31
CA PRO A 277 11.23 -17.48 19.59
C PRO A 277 11.82 -18.56 20.50
N ALA A 278 11.89 -19.79 20.02
CA ALA A 278 12.65 -20.85 20.68
C ALA A 278 14.15 -20.58 20.47
N PHE A 279 14.80 -19.97 21.47
CA PHE A 279 16.23 -19.71 21.39
C PHE A 279 16.98 -21.05 21.52
N PRO A 280 17.85 -21.41 20.56
CA PRO A 280 18.62 -22.65 20.64
C PRO A 280 19.67 -22.50 21.73
N VAL A 281 19.61 -23.38 22.73
CA VAL A 281 20.65 -23.52 23.77
C VAL A 281 21.39 -24.83 23.58
N PRO A 282 22.72 -24.91 23.90
CA PRO A 282 23.46 -26.14 23.94
C PRO A 282 22.78 -27.19 24.84
N SER A 283 22.91 -28.45 24.49
CA SER A 283 22.20 -29.56 25.18
C SER A 283 22.50 -29.68 26.67
N GLU A 284 23.68 -29.19 27.08
CA GLU A 284 24.14 -29.14 28.48
C GLU A 284 23.53 -27.99 29.30
N HIS A 285 22.81 -27.10 28.69
CA HIS A 285 22.21 -25.93 29.33
C HIS A 285 20.70 -25.94 29.28
N THR A 286 20.07 -25.39 30.33
CA THR A 286 18.71 -24.84 30.28
C THR A 286 18.79 -23.37 29.83
N LEU A 287 17.67 -22.76 29.41
CA LEU A 287 17.61 -21.32 29.09
C LEU A 287 18.18 -20.46 30.25
N ASP A 288 17.79 -20.77 31.49
CA ASP A 288 18.24 -20.04 32.68
C ASP A 288 19.75 -20.23 32.95
N SER A 289 20.28 -21.45 32.81
CA SER A 289 21.69 -21.69 33.02
C SER A 289 22.53 -21.04 31.93
N PHE A 290 22.08 -21.12 30.68
CA PHE A 290 22.75 -20.50 29.53
C PHE A 290 22.85 -18.98 29.65
N ILE A 291 21.74 -18.29 29.97
CA ILE A 291 21.74 -16.83 30.12
C ILE A 291 22.62 -16.37 31.26
N ARG A 292 22.68 -17.13 32.41
CA ARG A 292 23.54 -16.81 33.54
C ARG A 292 25.02 -16.99 33.19
N THR A 293 25.36 -18.07 32.49
CA THR A 293 26.74 -18.33 32.05
C THR A 293 27.20 -17.27 31.06
N SER A 294 26.41 -17.01 30.01
CA SER A 294 26.74 -15.98 29.01
C SER A 294 26.83 -14.58 29.61
N ALA A 295 25.97 -14.24 30.57
CA ALA A 295 26.06 -12.96 31.26
C ALA A 295 27.31 -12.82 32.10
N ARG A 296 27.77 -13.91 32.78
CA ARG A 296 29.00 -13.92 33.57
C ARG A 296 30.23 -13.80 32.68
N GLU A 297 30.29 -14.59 31.62
CA GLU A 297 31.39 -14.54 30.63
C GLU A 297 31.50 -13.16 30.00
N GLY A 298 30.36 -12.56 29.58
CA GLY A 298 30.33 -11.21 29.03
C GLY A 298 30.70 -10.13 30.04
N LEU A 299 30.44 -10.33 31.33
CA LEU A 299 30.89 -9.41 32.38
C LEU A 299 32.39 -9.49 32.59
N GLU A 300 32.96 -10.69 32.64
CA GLU A 300 34.41 -10.94 32.80
C GLU A 300 35.17 -10.34 31.61
N ASP A 301 34.71 -10.56 30.37
CA ASP A 301 35.29 -9.98 29.17
C ASP A 301 35.30 -8.45 29.20
N ARG A 302 34.14 -7.84 29.53
CA ARG A 302 34.06 -6.37 29.64
C ARG A 302 34.92 -5.81 30.74
N HIS A 303 35.05 -6.52 31.85
CA HIS A 303 35.92 -6.10 32.98
C HIS A 303 37.39 -6.07 32.58
N LEU A 304 37.84 -7.05 31.82
CA LEU A 304 39.21 -7.08 31.26
C LEU A 304 39.45 -5.89 30.33
N HIS A 305 38.55 -5.63 29.40
CA HIS A 305 38.69 -4.49 28.48
C HIS A 305 38.66 -3.11 29.16
N LEU A 306 37.92 -2.96 30.26
CA LEU A 306 37.86 -1.71 31.00
C LEU A 306 39.15 -1.47 31.79
N HIS A 307 39.85 -2.53 32.25
CA HIS A 307 41.11 -2.40 32.96
C HIS A 307 42.29 -2.12 31.98
N ASP A 308 42.30 -2.74 30.81
CA ASP A 308 43.30 -2.49 29.78
C ASP A 308 43.19 -1.08 29.16
N ALA A 309 42.00 -0.48 29.14
CA ALA A 309 41.81 0.89 28.67
C ALA A 309 42.16 1.97 29.72
N ALA A 310 42.37 1.59 30.97
CA ALA A 310 42.73 2.47 32.07
C ALA A 310 44.23 2.42 32.46
N ALA A 311 45.04 1.53 31.81
CA ALA A 311 46.50 1.40 31.95
C ALA A 311 47.20 2.06 30.75
#